data_c4ab252cb50c12972f780c12dc1be703
#
_entry.id   c4ab252cb50c12972f780c12dc1be703
#
_cell.length_a   1.000
_cell.length_b   1.000
_cell.length_c   1.000
_cell.angle_alpha   90.00
_cell.angle_beta   90.00
_cell.angle_gamma   90.00
#
_symmetry.space_group_name_H-M   'P 1'
#
loop_
_entity.id
_entity.type
_entity.pdbx_description
1 polymer ?
#
loop_
_entity_poly.entity_id
_entity_poly.type
_entity_poly.pdbx_seq_one_letter_code
_entity_poly.pdbx_strand_id
1 'polypeptide(L)'
;MVRMSAESVLSELAMYDYMDTDISNVLEAGDQLLDNISLEKPEYNKVTQRLKLEVLDVEQYVKKNKLKCVSDPRAFDAGGIESPEGLLSNEIFGYTSKEKQGTFAYIDLHGWFMDPSCYKTWTRLDTKIKNVVHGVKYYTIDENGDLVEDEENGETGIDWLRKNMNKIRFKPTESKSKKLSIRYLEENKDKMWISKYMVIPKFYRDKNTSSRSRQVVGLNSINKLYTNLIVASNALTASQEYGFDSSDSMKGRVQDIILQIYDWFCGNTNKGIAKEDGGQGLSGKIGIIRMTNTSKTSDYSSRLVISAYDNKVNRPEDMMVNYDYSAIPLYSAMTQFRDFVLYQTREFFENEFSGVTSYPVIDKNGKEKSVVPDAPDIVFSDERIIKEMDRFLHGYNNRFAPIEVPVEGTNQKYYMKYKGRYRSVNNPDENSSLVNRRLTWCDVFFIATVEACKDKQVLITRFPVDYFSNQFTTKVVVSSTKETEEVFYEGVQYKWYPKIREEDIETDTSNKFVDTLRFSNTYLASIGGDFDGDQCTCKGVYTREANAELDNYMNSKQNFVTFGAKALKEPGSDSIQSMYALTKILSTVKVTPSEKIMYK
;
A
#
# COMPACT_ATOMS: atom_id res chain seq x y z
N MET A 1 -7.20 -16.09 -0.51
CA MET A 1 -5.95 -15.94 -1.28
C MET A 1 -6.00 -16.98 -2.39
N VAL A 2 -6.37 -16.57 -3.59
CA VAL A 2 -6.41 -17.47 -4.77
C VAL A 2 -4.95 -17.67 -5.18
N ARG A 3 -4.40 -18.84 -4.96
CA ARG A 3 -3.09 -19.22 -5.51
C ARG A 3 -3.33 -19.75 -6.92
N MET A 4 -2.99 -18.94 -7.91
CA MET A 4 -2.94 -19.41 -9.29
C MET A 4 -1.79 -20.41 -9.45
N SER A 5 -2.03 -21.54 -10.13
CA SER A 5 -0.96 -22.47 -10.44
C SER A 5 -0.07 -21.93 -11.57
N ALA A 6 1.20 -22.28 -11.58
CA ALA A 6 2.11 -21.93 -12.68
C ALA A 6 1.57 -22.37 -14.04
N GLU A 7 0.83 -23.49 -14.10
CA GLU A 7 0.17 -23.98 -15.32
C GLU A 7 -0.95 -23.05 -15.79
N SER A 8 -1.69 -22.36 -14.89
CA SER A 8 -2.72 -21.42 -15.32
C SER A 8 -2.11 -20.11 -15.83
N VAL A 9 -0.96 -19.69 -15.31
CA VAL A 9 -0.20 -18.55 -15.83
C VAL A 9 0.43 -18.89 -17.18
N LEU A 10 0.97 -20.09 -17.34
CA LEU A 10 1.52 -20.56 -18.61
C LEU A 10 0.43 -20.79 -19.66
N SER A 11 -0.77 -21.25 -19.27
CA SER A 11 -1.90 -21.39 -20.19
C SER A 11 -2.50 -20.04 -20.61
N GLU A 12 -2.48 -19.02 -19.76
CA GLU A 12 -2.85 -17.67 -20.14
C GLU A 12 -1.79 -17.02 -21.04
N LEU A 13 -0.51 -17.23 -20.80
CA LEU A 13 0.57 -16.77 -21.69
C LEU A 13 0.54 -17.46 -23.04
N ALA A 14 0.15 -18.74 -23.11
CA ALA A 14 -0.05 -19.48 -24.37
C ALA A 14 -1.31 -19.05 -25.15
N MET A 15 -2.23 -18.29 -24.54
CA MET A 15 -3.40 -17.71 -25.22
C MET A 15 -3.09 -16.36 -25.90
N TYR A 16 -1.95 -15.75 -25.64
CA TYR A 16 -1.44 -14.63 -26.42
C TYR A 16 -0.58 -15.18 -27.54
N ASP A 17 -1.23 -15.42 -28.67
CA ASP A 17 -0.64 -15.77 -29.96
C ASP A 17 0.19 -14.57 -30.49
N TYR A 18 1.31 -14.30 -29.80
CA TYR A 18 2.28 -13.33 -30.24
C TYR A 18 3.64 -14.00 -30.33
N MET A 19 4.02 -14.22 -31.56
CA MET A 19 5.29 -14.71 -32.11
C MET A 19 5.37 -16.22 -32.36
N ASP A 20 5.66 -16.52 -33.61
CA ASP A 20 6.26 -17.75 -34.17
C ASP A 20 7.62 -18.11 -33.51
N THR A 21 7.74 -18.05 -32.22
CA THR A 21 8.87 -18.56 -31.46
C THR A 21 8.41 -19.85 -30.80
N ASP A 22 9.01 -20.92 -31.21
CA ASP A 22 8.81 -22.26 -30.70
C ASP A 22 8.95 -22.27 -29.16
N ILE A 23 7.81 -22.28 -28.45
CA ILE A 23 7.72 -22.25 -26.98
C ILE A 23 8.49 -23.41 -26.36
N SER A 24 8.67 -24.52 -27.10
CA SER A 24 9.48 -25.66 -26.66
C SER A 24 10.93 -25.24 -26.37
N ASN A 25 11.52 -24.36 -27.17
CA ASN A 25 12.90 -23.87 -26.94
C ASN A 25 13.01 -22.96 -25.72
N VAL A 26 11.94 -22.22 -25.36
CA VAL A 26 11.92 -21.36 -24.15
C VAL A 26 11.73 -22.23 -22.91
N LEU A 27 10.95 -23.30 -22.98
CA LEU A 27 10.78 -24.26 -21.89
C LEU A 27 12.04 -25.10 -21.66
N GLU A 28 12.72 -25.55 -22.73
CA GLU A 28 14.01 -26.24 -22.63
C GLU A 28 15.12 -25.32 -22.09
N ALA A 29 15.16 -24.05 -22.50
CA ALA A 29 16.08 -23.06 -21.95
C ALA A 29 15.75 -22.75 -20.48
N GLY A 30 14.50 -22.73 -20.09
CA GLY A 30 14.05 -22.58 -18.70
C GLY A 30 14.44 -23.79 -17.85
N ASP A 31 14.28 -24.99 -18.36
CA ASP A 31 14.69 -26.23 -17.68
C ASP A 31 16.21 -26.31 -17.54
N GLN A 32 16.99 -25.93 -18.55
CA GLN A 32 18.46 -25.84 -18.47
C GLN A 32 18.93 -24.76 -17.47
N LEU A 33 18.21 -23.65 -17.35
CA LEU A 33 18.49 -22.60 -16.37
C LEU A 33 18.21 -23.09 -14.94
N LEU A 34 17.14 -23.87 -14.75
CA LEU A 34 16.78 -24.48 -13.47
C LEU A 34 17.76 -25.58 -13.07
N ASP A 35 18.23 -26.40 -14.01
CA ASP A 35 19.26 -27.41 -13.77
C ASP A 35 20.61 -26.76 -13.36
N ASN A 36 20.95 -25.59 -13.92
CA ASN A 36 22.15 -24.83 -13.54
C ASN A 36 22.04 -24.14 -12.17
N ILE A 37 20.83 -23.98 -11.61
CA ILE A 37 20.60 -23.39 -10.27
C ILE A 37 20.61 -24.48 -9.17
N SER A 38 20.94 -25.75 -9.49
CA SER A 38 21.00 -26.87 -8.55
C SER A 38 19.71 -27.15 -7.78
N LEU A 39 18.55 -26.85 -8.37
CA LEU A 39 17.26 -27.23 -7.81
C LEU A 39 17.00 -28.71 -8.11
N GLU A 40 17.04 -29.55 -7.10
CA GLU A 40 16.67 -30.97 -7.27
C GLU A 40 15.21 -31.10 -7.74
N LYS A 41 14.97 -31.89 -8.78
CA LYS A 41 13.63 -32.15 -9.32
C LYS A 41 12.55 -32.50 -8.29
N PRO A 42 12.85 -33.19 -7.17
CA PRO A 42 11.89 -33.45 -6.11
C PRO A 42 11.37 -32.19 -5.40
N GLU A 43 12.18 -31.13 -5.30
CA GLU A 43 11.74 -29.86 -4.69
C GLU A 43 10.85 -29.05 -5.62
N TYR A 44 11.12 -29.05 -6.90
CA TYR A 44 10.27 -28.44 -7.91
C TYR A 44 8.87 -29.08 -7.93
N ASN A 45 8.78 -30.40 -7.87
CA ASN A 45 7.50 -31.11 -7.77
C ASN A 45 6.75 -30.81 -6.46
N LYS A 46 7.46 -30.59 -5.35
CA LYS A 46 6.84 -30.12 -4.09
C LYS A 46 6.31 -28.69 -4.19
N VAL A 47 7.01 -27.81 -4.88
CA VAL A 47 6.58 -26.42 -5.10
C VAL A 47 5.34 -26.38 -6.00
N THR A 48 5.33 -27.12 -7.10
CA THR A 48 4.15 -27.21 -7.99
C THR A 48 2.96 -27.87 -7.32
N GLN A 49 3.16 -28.89 -6.48
CA GLN A 49 2.10 -29.46 -5.66
C GLN A 49 1.54 -28.47 -4.62
N ARG A 50 2.37 -27.60 -4.06
CA ARG A 50 1.93 -26.55 -3.14
C ARG A 50 1.13 -25.42 -3.81
N LEU A 51 1.33 -25.23 -5.11
CA LEU A 51 0.60 -24.25 -5.92
C LEU A 51 -0.71 -24.80 -6.50
N LYS A 52 -1.00 -26.09 -6.29
CA LYS A 52 -2.26 -26.70 -6.74
C LYS A 52 -3.43 -26.05 -5.99
N LEU A 53 -4.44 -25.60 -6.72
CA LEU A 53 -5.67 -25.08 -6.14
C LEU A 53 -6.33 -26.18 -5.32
N GLU A 54 -6.54 -25.91 -4.04
CA GLU A 54 -7.30 -26.79 -3.17
C GLU A 54 -8.77 -26.32 -3.16
N VAL A 55 -9.67 -27.28 -3.28
CA VAL A 55 -11.10 -27.02 -3.12
C VAL A 55 -11.38 -26.77 -1.64
N LEU A 56 -11.91 -25.59 -1.32
CA LEU A 56 -12.26 -25.23 0.04
C LEU A 56 -13.65 -25.78 0.39
N ASP A 57 -13.70 -26.67 1.37
CA ASP A 57 -14.96 -27.03 2.02
C ASP A 57 -15.41 -25.86 2.93
N VAL A 58 -16.39 -25.11 2.45
CA VAL A 58 -16.87 -23.89 3.13
C VAL A 58 -17.47 -24.21 4.49
N GLU A 59 -18.20 -25.31 4.63
CA GLU A 59 -18.82 -25.67 5.92
C GLU A 59 -17.80 -26.03 6.98
N GLN A 60 -16.80 -26.84 6.61
CA GLN A 60 -15.69 -27.17 7.50
C GLN A 60 -14.88 -25.94 7.86
N TYR A 61 -14.62 -25.08 6.89
CA TYR A 61 -13.88 -23.83 7.10
C TYR A 61 -14.59 -22.89 8.07
N VAL A 62 -15.91 -22.69 7.89
CA VAL A 62 -16.76 -21.89 8.77
C VAL A 62 -16.73 -22.43 10.21
N LYS A 63 -16.86 -23.75 10.39
CA LYS A 63 -16.81 -24.39 11.70
C LYS A 63 -15.43 -24.29 12.35
N LYS A 64 -14.38 -24.61 11.60
CA LYS A 64 -12.99 -24.59 12.08
C LYS A 64 -12.56 -23.19 12.54
N ASN A 65 -12.92 -22.16 11.80
CA ASN A 65 -12.52 -20.78 12.08
C ASN A 65 -13.57 -19.99 12.87
N LYS A 66 -14.69 -20.63 13.27
CA LYS A 66 -15.80 -20.01 14.03
C LYS A 66 -16.27 -18.71 13.39
N LEU A 67 -16.45 -18.73 12.06
CA LEU A 67 -16.88 -17.55 11.33
C LEU A 67 -18.31 -17.16 11.72
N LYS A 68 -18.58 -15.86 11.72
CA LYS A 68 -19.91 -15.31 12.03
C LYS A 68 -20.76 -15.19 10.78
N CYS A 69 -22.08 -15.33 10.96
CA CYS A 69 -23.04 -15.14 9.90
C CYS A 69 -23.36 -13.66 9.72
N VAL A 70 -23.51 -13.22 8.48
CA VAL A 70 -24.09 -11.92 8.14
C VAL A 70 -25.52 -12.16 7.73
N SER A 71 -26.48 -11.70 8.55
CA SER A 71 -27.93 -11.96 8.39
C SER A 71 -28.73 -10.71 8.07
N ASP A 72 -28.27 -9.53 8.50
CA ASP A 72 -28.96 -8.27 8.26
C ASP A 72 -28.56 -7.65 6.90
N PRO A 73 -29.53 -7.46 5.97
CA PRO A 73 -29.26 -6.80 4.69
C PRO A 73 -28.95 -5.30 4.83
N ARG A 74 -29.26 -4.67 5.97
CA ARG A 74 -29.00 -3.25 6.19
C ARG A 74 -27.53 -3.03 6.55
N ALA A 75 -26.90 -2.06 5.91
CA ALA A 75 -25.56 -1.63 6.26
C ALA A 75 -25.53 -0.76 7.53
N PHE A 76 -26.58 0.02 7.72
CA PHE A 76 -26.75 0.95 8.84
C PHE A 76 -28.17 0.85 9.41
N ASP A 77 -28.30 1.07 10.70
CA ASP A 77 -29.60 1.23 11.36
C ASP A 77 -30.23 2.62 11.09
N ALA A 78 -31.40 2.87 11.69
CA ALA A 78 -32.10 4.15 11.55
C ALA A 78 -31.32 5.34 12.15
N GLY A 79 -30.37 5.11 13.05
CA GLY A 79 -29.48 6.11 13.65
C GLY A 79 -28.18 6.35 12.86
N GLY A 80 -27.99 5.65 11.76
CA GLY A 80 -26.76 5.73 10.96
C GLY A 80 -25.59 4.94 11.56
N ILE A 81 -25.82 4.07 12.54
CA ILE A 81 -24.86 3.18 13.15
C ILE A 81 -24.76 1.90 12.33
N GLU A 82 -23.58 1.33 12.19
CA GLU A 82 -23.38 0.06 11.47
C GLU A 82 -24.17 -1.07 12.16
N SER A 83 -25.00 -1.79 11.38
CA SER A 83 -25.81 -2.90 11.92
C SER A 83 -24.90 -3.98 12.51
N PRO A 84 -25.16 -4.48 13.74
CA PRO A 84 -24.31 -5.50 14.38
C PRO A 84 -24.19 -6.80 13.59
N GLU A 85 -25.24 -7.20 12.87
CA GLU A 85 -25.29 -8.40 12.04
C GLU A 85 -25.14 -8.10 10.54
N GLY A 86 -24.82 -6.84 10.19
CA GLY A 86 -24.71 -6.36 8.83
C GLY A 86 -23.33 -6.53 8.21
N LEU A 87 -23.25 -6.26 6.91
CA LEU A 87 -22.03 -6.37 6.11
C LEU A 87 -20.88 -5.48 6.57
N LEU A 88 -21.14 -4.38 7.28
CA LEU A 88 -20.13 -3.44 7.78
C LEU A 88 -19.85 -3.57 9.28
N SER A 89 -20.44 -4.58 9.94
CA SER A 89 -20.32 -4.79 11.38
C SER A 89 -18.87 -4.94 11.85
N ASN A 90 -18.50 -4.14 12.85
CA ASN A 90 -17.22 -4.32 13.54
C ASN A 90 -17.24 -5.52 14.50
N GLU A 91 -18.41 -5.95 14.95
CA GLU A 91 -18.56 -7.16 15.77
C GLU A 91 -18.26 -8.43 14.98
N ILE A 92 -18.60 -8.43 13.68
CA ILE A 92 -18.33 -9.56 12.77
C ILE A 92 -16.89 -9.51 12.26
N PHE A 93 -16.43 -8.34 11.76
CA PHE A 93 -15.18 -8.21 10.99
C PHE A 93 -14.01 -7.67 11.82
N GLY A 94 -14.23 -7.33 13.10
CA GLY A 94 -13.21 -6.80 13.99
C GLY A 94 -13.14 -5.27 14.01
N TYR A 95 -12.46 -4.76 15.03
CA TYR A 95 -12.30 -3.33 15.28
C TYR A 95 -10.99 -2.79 14.72
N THR A 96 -9.92 -3.58 14.78
CA THR A 96 -8.59 -3.20 14.32
C THR A 96 -8.44 -3.36 12.80
N SER A 97 -7.51 -2.62 12.20
CA SER A 97 -7.20 -2.75 10.78
C SER A 97 -6.76 -4.17 10.38
N LYS A 98 -5.99 -4.82 11.26
CA LYS A 98 -5.51 -6.20 11.04
C LYS A 98 -6.66 -7.21 11.04
N GLU A 99 -7.59 -7.09 11.98
CA GLU A 99 -8.79 -7.93 12.03
C GLU A 99 -9.65 -7.72 10.79
N LYS A 100 -9.93 -6.46 10.41
CA LYS A 100 -10.69 -6.11 9.21
C LYS A 100 -10.10 -6.64 7.91
N GLN A 101 -8.77 -6.84 7.85
CA GLN A 101 -8.08 -7.43 6.70
C GLN A 101 -8.16 -8.95 6.65
N GLY A 102 -8.22 -9.62 7.80
CA GLY A 102 -8.10 -11.07 7.92
C GLY A 102 -9.41 -11.80 8.19
N THR A 103 -10.45 -11.10 8.67
CA THR A 103 -11.69 -11.75 9.11
C THR A 103 -12.69 -11.91 7.97
N PHE A 104 -12.95 -13.16 7.62
CA PHE A 104 -14.04 -13.57 6.73
C PHE A 104 -15.32 -13.79 7.52
N ALA A 105 -16.46 -13.72 6.83
CA ALA A 105 -17.76 -14.08 7.35
C ALA A 105 -18.50 -14.94 6.31
N TYR A 106 -19.74 -15.36 6.59
CA TYR A 106 -20.53 -16.08 5.62
C TYR A 106 -21.99 -15.60 5.63
N ILE A 107 -22.68 -15.84 4.53
CA ILE A 107 -24.12 -15.72 4.38
C ILE A 107 -24.70 -17.15 4.33
N ASP A 108 -25.72 -17.44 5.13
CA ASP A 108 -26.47 -18.68 5.02
C ASP A 108 -27.42 -18.60 3.83
N LEU A 109 -27.35 -19.57 2.94
CA LEU A 109 -28.16 -19.60 1.73
C LEU A 109 -29.54 -20.23 1.95
N HIS A 110 -29.78 -20.83 3.10
CA HIS A 110 -31.01 -21.56 3.45
C HIS A 110 -31.43 -22.60 2.41
N GLY A 111 -30.43 -23.18 1.73
CA GLY A 111 -30.62 -24.18 0.69
C GLY A 111 -29.27 -24.58 0.06
N TRP A 112 -29.33 -25.49 -0.90
CA TRP A 112 -28.17 -25.96 -1.63
C TRP A 112 -28.13 -25.34 -3.02
N PHE A 113 -27.03 -24.72 -3.36
CA PHE A 113 -26.79 -24.04 -4.63
C PHE A 113 -25.52 -24.54 -5.27
N MET A 114 -25.39 -24.36 -6.57
CA MET A 114 -24.21 -24.78 -7.28
C MET A 114 -23.10 -23.73 -7.17
N ASP A 115 -21.86 -24.17 -6.98
CA ASP A 115 -20.69 -23.32 -7.13
C ASP A 115 -20.75 -22.56 -8.47
N PRO A 116 -20.51 -21.23 -8.47
CA PRO A 116 -20.74 -20.41 -9.65
C PRO A 116 -19.82 -20.77 -10.83
N SER A 117 -18.62 -21.30 -10.59
CA SER A 117 -17.72 -21.73 -11.66
C SER A 117 -18.22 -23.00 -12.33
N CYS A 118 -18.73 -23.94 -11.51
CA CYS A 118 -19.36 -25.16 -12.00
C CYS A 118 -20.66 -24.85 -12.75
N TYR A 119 -21.52 -24.00 -12.18
CA TYR A 119 -22.77 -23.57 -12.82
C TYR A 119 -22.53 -22.90 -14.18
N LYS A 120 -21.59 -21.97 -14.25
CA LYS A 120 -21.22 -21.29 -15.48
C LYS A 120 -20.63 -22.24 -16.52
N THR A 121 -19.84 -23.20 -16.08
CA THR A 121 -19.23 -24.21 -16.96
C THR A 121 -20.29 -25.16 -17.49
N TRP A 122 -21.20 -25.63 -16.64
CA TRP A 122 -22.24 -26.57 -17.04
C TRP A 122 -23.26 -25.91 -17.99
N THR A 123 -23.71 -24.69 -17.68
CA THR A 123 -24.64 -23.96 -18.55
C THR A 123 -24.06 -23.62 -19.92
N ARG A 124 -22.72 -23.54 -20.06
CA ARG A 124 -22.04 -23.40 -21.37
C ARG A 124 -22.01 -24.70 -22.16
N LEU A 125 -21.96 -25.84 -21.48
CA LEU A 125 -22.00 -27.16 -22.12
C LEU A 125 -23.42 -27.55 -22.52
N ASP A 126 -24.39 -27.30 -21.63
CA ASP A 126 -25.81 -27.55 -21.87
C ASP A 126 -26.68 -26.40 -21.33
N THR A 127 -27.31 -25.65 -22.22
CA THR A 127 -28.18 -24.52 -21.88
C THR A 127 -29.48 -24.95 -21.15
N LYS A 128 -29.90 -26.21 -21.24
CA LYS A 128 -31.06 -26.76 -20.56
C LYS A 128 -30.92 -26.66 -19.04
N ILE A 129 -29.70 -26.78 -18.51
CA ILE A 129 -29.40 -26.64 -17.07
C ILE A 129 -29.91 -25.32 -16.50
N LYS A 130 -29.82 -24.23 -17.26
CA LYS A 130 -30.35 -22.94 -16.84
C LYS A 130 -31.88 -22.99 -16.67
N ASN A 131 -32.59 -23.62 -17.62
CA ASN A 131 -34.04 -23.74 -17.54
C ASN A 131 -34.48 -24.60 -16.35
N VAL A 132 -33.75 -25.68 -16.06
CA VAL A 132 -34.00 -26.53 -14.89
C VAL A 132 -33.80 -25.75 -13.59
N VAL A 133 -32.68 -25.05 -13.43
CA VAL A 133 -32.36 -24.30 -12.21
C VAL A 133 -33.39 -23.20 -11.92
N HIS A 134 -33.96 -22.59 -12.96
CA HIS A 134 -34.96 -21.54 -12.83
C HIS A 134 -36.39 -22.03 -12.80
N GLY A 135 -36.61 -23.34 -12.93
CA GLY A 135 -37.96 -23.89 -12.98
C GLY A 135 -38.78 -23.46 -14.20
N VAL A 136 -38.12 -23.14 -15.32
CA VAL A 136 -38.79 -22.62 -16.52
C VAL A 136 -39.38 -23.73 -17.37
N LYS A 137 -38.73 -24.87 -17.42
CA LYS A 137 -39.13 -26.05 -18.19
C LYS A 137 -38.88 -27.32 -17.39
N TYR A 138 -39.70 -28.34 -17.68
CA TYR A 138 -39.63 -29.64 -17.03
C TYR A 138 -38.85 -30.65 -17.89
N TYR A 139 -38.10 -31.49 -17.24
CA TYR A 139 -37.20 -32.45 -17.91
C TYR A 139 -37.22 -33.82 -17.27
N THR A 140 -37.07 -34.84 -18.10
CA THR A 140 -36.75 -36.22 -17.71
C THR A 140 -35.32 -36.55 -18.16
N ILE A 141 -34.75 -37.62 -17.61
CA ILE A 141 -33.43 -38.12 -17.99
C ILE A 141 -33.63 -39.41 -18.74
N ASP A 142 -33.16 -39.44 -19.99
CA ASP A 142 -33.24 -40.63 -20.83
C ASP A 142 -32.21 -41.72 -20.43
N GLU A 143 -32.27 -42.90 -21.10
CA GLU A 143 -31.32 -43.99 -20.85
C GLU A 143 -29.85 -43.62 -21.14
N ASN A 144 -29.63 -42.64 -21.98
CA ASN A 144 -28.30 -42.15 -22.32
C ASN A 144 -27.77 -41.13 -21.31
N GLY A 145 -28.62 -40.64 -20.39
CA GLY A 145 -28.29 -39.59 -19.41
C GLY A 145 -28.46 -38.19 -19.98
N ASP A 146 -29.16 -38.01 -21.08
CA ASP A 146 -29.49 -36.72 -21.68
C ASP A 146 -30.78 -36.15 -21.06
N LEU A 147 -30.83 -34.80 -20.89
CA LEU A 147 -32.05 -34.09 -20.48
C LEU A 147 -33.02 -34.02 -21.68
N VAL A 148 -34.21 -34.56 -21.52
CA VAL A 148 -35.31 -34.50 -22.51
C VAL A 148 -36.46 -33.66 -21.91
N GLU A 149 -36.96 -32.70 -22.67
CA GLU A 149 -38.06 -31.85 -22.27
C GLU A 149 -39.37 -32.66 -22.24
N ASP A 150 -40.05 -32.69 -21.11
CA ASP A 150 -41.27 -33.43 -20.88
C ASP A 150 -42.17 -32.65 -19.92
N GLU A 151 -43.24 -32.10 -20.43
CA GLU A 151 -44.17 -31.26 -19.66
C GLU A 151 -45.13 -32.07 -18.78
N GLU A 152 -45.35 -33.39 -19.12
CA GLU A 152 -46.32 -34.22 -18.40
C GLU A 152 -45.69 -34.99 -17.23
N ASN A 153 -44.47 -35.58 -17.45
CA ASN A 153 -43.81 -36.41 -16.45
C ASN A 153 -42.47 -35.86 -15.98
N GLY A 154 -42.09 -34.70 -16.50
CA GLY A 154 -40.81 -34.06 -16.16
C GLY A 154 -40.83 -33.40 -14.79
N GLU A 155 -39.64 -33.25 -14.21
CA GLU A 155 -39.42 -32.50 -13.01
C GLU A 155 -38.46 -31.33 -13.29
N THR A 156 -38.35 -30.37 -12.37
CA THR A 156 -37.55 -29.18 -12.53
C THR A 156 -36.95 -28.73 -11.19
N GLY A 157 -36.20 -27.67 -11.19
CA GLY A 157 -35.63 -27.05 -9.98
C GLY A 157 -34.22 -27.53 -9.63
N ILE A 158 -33.56 -26.71 -8.83
CA ILE A 158 -32.19 -26.94 -8.43
C ILE A 158 -32.04 -28.18 -7.53
N ASP A 159 -33.05 -28.46 -6.70
CA ASP A 159 -33.04 -29.63 -5.81
C ASP A 159 -33.21 -30.92 -6.59
N TRP A 160 -34.05 -30.94 -7.63
CA TRP A 160 -34.18 -32.07 -8.54
C TRP A 160 -32.84 -32.32 -9.30
N LEU A 161 -32.23 -31.24 -9.80
CA LEU A 161 -30.94 -31.32 -10.47
C LEU A 161 -29.87 -31.92 -9.56
N ARG A 162 -29.82 -31.48 -8.29
CA ARG A 162 -28.88 -32.02 -7.30
C ARG A 162 -29.07 -33.49 -7.03
N LYS A 163 -30.32 -33.95 -6.89
CA LYS A 163 -30.64 -35.37 -6.65
C LYS A 163 -30.27 -36.27 -7.84
N ASN A 164 -30.41 -35.75 -9.05
CA ASN A 164 -30.26 -36.53 -10.27
C ASN A 164 -28.95 -36.27 -11.04
N MET A 165 -28.09 -35.39 -10.55
CA MET A 165 -26.87 -35.02 -11.28
C MET A 165 -25.95 -36.19 -11.64
N ASN A 166 -25.95 -37.26 -10.84
CA ASN A 166 -25.14 -38.45 -11.11
C ASN A 166 -25.67 -39.28 -12.30
N LYS A 167 -26.93 -39.10 -12.66
CA LYS A 167 -27.54 -39.75 -13.81
C LYS A 167 -27.27 -38.99 -15.12
N ILE A 168 -26.99 -37.69 -15.03
CA ILE A 168 -26.75 -36.83 -16.19
C ILE A 168 -25.34 -37.09 -16.73
N ARG A 169 -25.23 -37.34 -18.03
CA ARG A 169 -23.99 -37.57 -18.77
C ARG A 169 -23.71 -36.42 -19.72
N PHE A 170 -22.43 -36.12 -19.91
CA PHE A 170 -22.03 -35.10 -20.86
C PHE A 170 -21.87 -35.71 -22.26
N LYS A 171 -22.36 -34.99 -23.29
CA LYS A 171 -22.23 -35.41 -24.66
C LYS A 171 -20.76 -35.49 -25.08
N PRO A 172 -20.35 -36.57 -25.78
CA PRO A 172 -19.01 -36.69 -26.34
C PRO A 172 -18.67 -35.49 -27.25
N THR A 173 -17.45 -35.01 -27.19
CA THR A 173 -17.00 -33.85 -27.98
C THR A 173 -15.56 -34.00 -28.39
N GLU A 174 -15.22 -33.52 -29.59
CA GLU A 174 -13.83 -33.47 -30.07
C GLU A 174 -13.10 -32.18 -29.63
N SER A 175 -13.82 -31.18 -29.16
CA SER A 175 -13.23 -29.92 -28.70
C SER A 175 -12.40 -30.13 -27.43
N LYS A 176 -11.10 -29.81 -27.48
CA LYS A 176 -10.20 -29.84 -26.31
C LYS A 176 -10.73 -29.05 -25.13
N SER A 177 -11.22 -27.81 -25.39
CA SER A 177 -11.79 -26.94 -24.35
C SER A 177 -13.02 -27.55 -23.68
N LYS A 178 -13.94 -28.13 -24.45
CA LYS A 178 -15.12 -28.81 -23.88
C LYS A 178 -14.73 -30.07 -23.10
N LYS A 179 -13.75 -30.85 -23.59
CA LYS A 179 -13.22 -32.03 -22.86
C LYS A 179 -12.67 -31.60 -21.49
N LEU A 180 -11.91 -30.50 -21.42
CA LEU A 180 -11.42 -29.97 -20.14
C LEU A 180 -12.57 -29.50 -19.23
N SER A 181 -13.60 -28.83 -19.78
CA SER A 181 -14.78 -28.42 -19.01
C SER A 181 -15.55 -29.60 -18.45
N ILE A 182 -15.74 -30.67 -19.24
CA ILE A 182 -16.40 -31.91 -18.79
C ILE A 182 -15.59 -32.56 -17.67
N ARG A 183 -14.29 -32.71 -17.87
CA ARG A 183 -13.37 -33.26 -16.86
C ARG A 183 -13.43 -32.47 -15.56
N TYR A 184 -13.41 -31.14 -15.64
CA TYR A 184 -13.53 -30.24 -14.47
C TYR A 184 -14.82 -30.50 -13.69
N LEU A 185 -15.96 -30.62 -14.37
CA LEU A 185 -17.25 -30.89 -13.73
C LEU A 185 -17.30 -32.28 -13.11
N GLU A 186 -16.77 -33.32 -13.81
CA GLU A 186 -16.73 -34.68 -13.30
C GLU A 186 -15.86 -34.81 -12.04
N GLU A 187 -14.68 -34.22 -12.04
CA GLU A 187 -13.76 -34.21 -10.89
C GLU A 187 -14.33 -33.47 -9.66
N ASN A 188 -15.26 -32.53 -9.85
CA ASN A 188 -15.86 -31.72 -8.79
C ASN A 188 -17.33 -32.03 -8.51
N LYS A 189 -17.90 -33.09 -9.07
CA LYS A 189 -19.33 -33.42 -8.98
C LYS A 189 -19.85 -33.42 -7.53
N ASP A 190 -19.10 -34.03 -6.61
CA ASP A 190 -19.49 -34.15 -5.20
C ASP A 190 -19.23 -32.86 -4.38
N LYS A 191 -18.45 -31.92 -4.93
CA LYS A 191 -17.96 -30.72 -4.23
C LYS A 191 -18.56 -29.42 -4.77
N MET A 192 -19.38 -29.50 -5.80
CA MET A 192 -19.94 -28.30 -6.45
C MET A 192 -21.14 -27.67 -5.73
N TRP A 193 -21.60 -28.26 -4.64
CA TRP A 193 -22.78 -27.79 -3.92
C TRP A 193 -22.39 -27.04 -2.66
N ILE A 194 -22.94 -25.84 -2.50
CA ILE A 194 -22.70 -24.94 -1.37
C ILE A 194 -24.01 -24.58 -0.68
N SER A 195 -23.99 -24.53 0.65
CA SER A 195 -25.09 -24.05 1.50
C SER A 195 -24.76 -22.70 2.16
N LYS A 196 -23.50 -22.29 2.11
CA LYS A 196 -23.00 -21.03 2.69
C LYS A 196 -22.15 -20.32 1.68
N TYR A 197 -22.29 -19.00 1.62
CA TYR A 197 -21.47 -18.16 0.72
C TYR A 197 -20.51 -17.30 1.52
N MET A 198 -19.22 -17.31 1.14
CA MET A 198 -18.19 -16.58 1.84
C MET A 198 -18.24 -15.08 1.56
N VAL A 199 -18.16 -14.28 2.60
CA VAL A 199 -18.07 -12.82 2.53
C VAL A 199 -16.62 -12.41 2.78
N ILE A 200 -16.03 -11.69 1.83
CA ILE A 200 -14.65 -11.20 1.96
C ILE A 200 -14.52 -10.19 3.10
N PRO A 201 -13.31 -10.03 3.68
CA PRO A 201 -13.08 -9.11 4.78
C PRO A 201 -13.53 -7.67 4.47
N LYS A 202 -14.03 -6.98 5.50
CA LYS A 202 -14.56 -5.61 5.42
C LYS A 202 -13.57 -4.64 4.79
N PHE A 203 -12.28 -4.79 5.06
CA PHE A 203 -11.21 -3.93 4.55
C PHE A 203 -11.24 -3.74 3.02
N TYR A 204 -11.60 -4.78 2.26
CA TYR A 204 -11.60 -4.77 0.80
C TYR A 204 -12.89 -4.22 0.18
N ARG A 205 -13.90 -3.91 1.00
CA ARG A 205 -15.23 -3.49 0.56
C ARG A 205 -15.88 -2.47 1.49
N ASP A 206 -15.08 -1.70 2.21
CA ASP A 206 -15.56 -0.70 3.15
C ASP A 206 -16.35 0.42 2.44
N LYS A 207 -16.97 1.25 3.22
CA LYS A 207 -17.75 2.41 2.75
C LYS A 207 -16.84 3.44 2.09
N ASN A 208 -17.34 4.06 1.03
CA ASN A 208 -16.68 5.19 0.42
C ASN A 208 -17.01 6.47 1.21
N THR A 209 -15.98 7.16 1.69
CA THR A 209 -16.13 8.42 2.43
C THR A 209 -15.60 9.58 1.61
N SER A 210 -16.26 10.74 1.69
CA SER A 210 -15.74 11.97 1.10
C SER A 210 -14.47 12.40 1.83
N SER A 211 -13.41 12.71 1.08
CA SER A 211 -12.16 13.24 1.63
C SER A 211 -12.33 14.60 2.35
N ARG A 212 -13.35 15.39 1.98
CA ARG A 212 -13.61 16.70 2.54
C ARG A 212 -14.51 16.70 3.77
N SER A 213 -15.57 15.88 3.77
CA SER A 213 -16.62 15.93 4.82
C SER A 213 -16.62 14.71 5.74
N ARG A 214 -15.83 13.67 5.47
CA ARG A 214 -15.90 12.36 6.12
C ARG A 214 -17.29 11.70 6.10
N GLN A 215 -18.22 12.25 5.35
CA GLN A 215 -19.54 11.66 5.16
C GLN A 215 -19.47 10.43 4.25
N VAL A 216 -20.29 9.44 4.52
CA VAL A 216 -20.42 8.26 3.67
C VAL A 216 -21.06 8.67 2.35
N VAL A 217 -20.35 8.51 1.26
CA VAL A 217 -20.81 8.86 -0.10
C VAL A 217 -21.50 7.67 -0.76
N GLY A 218 -21.12 6.45 -0.38
CA GLY A 218 -21.71 5.25 -0.95
C GLY A 218 -21.09 3.96 -0.41
N LEU A 219 -21.70 2.85 -0.80
CA LEU A 219 -21.20 1.50 -0.52
C LEU A 219 -20.50 0.95 -1.76
N ASN A 220 -19.45 0.15 -1.54
CA ASN A 220 -18.80 -0.60 -2.60
C ASN A 220 -19.83 -1.51 -3.32
N SER A 221 -19.73 -1.65 -4.64
CA SER A 221 -20.69 -2.40 -5.47
C SER A 221 -20.86 -3.86 -5.04
N ILE A 222 -19.81 -4.51 -4.54
CA ILE A 222 -19.89 -5.87 -4.02
C ILE A 222 -20.83 -5.98 -2.81
N ASN A 223 -20.90 -4.94 -1.96
CA ASN A 223 -21.82 -4.93 -0.84
C ASN A 223 -23.29 -4.94 -1.29
N LYS A 224 -23.63 -4.26 -2.40
CA LYS A 224 -24.97 -4.32 -2.99
C LYS A 224 -25.33 -5.74 -3.43
N LEU A 225 -24.38 -6.47 -4.01
CA LEU A 225 -24.58 -7.86 -4.42
C LEU A 225 -24.75 -8.79 -3.21
N TYR A 226 -23.93 -8.63 -2.16
CA TYR A 226 -24.12 -9.37 -0.91
C TYR A 226 -25.45 -9.05 -0.24
N THR A 227 -25.86 -7.78 -0.20
CA THR A 227 -27.19 -7.39 0.30
C THR A 227 -28.30 -8.09 -0.48
N ASN A 228 -28.23 -8.09 -1.80
CA ASN A 228 -29.21 -8.80 -2.64
C ASN A 228 -29.24 -10.31 -2.33
N LEU A 229 -28.09 -10.92 -2.07
CA LEU A 229 -27.99 -12.32 -1.71
C LEU A 229 -28.66 -12.59 -0.36
N ILE A 230 -28.39 -11.76 0.66
CA ILE A 230 -29.01 -11.88 1.99
C ILE A 230 -30.54 -11.75 1.89
N VAL A 231 -31.03 -10.73 1.17
CA VAL A 231 -32.48 -10.53 0.97
C VAL A 231 -33.13 -11.74 0.28
N ALA A 232 -32.50 -12.24 -0.78
CA ALA A 232 -33.04 -13.38 -1.53
C ALA A 232 -33.00 -14.68 -0.70
N SER A 233 -31.94 -14.90 0.08
CA SER A 233 -31.82 -16.08 0.96
C SER A 233 -32.83 -16.01 2.14
N ASN A 234 -32.98 -14.84 2.77
CA ASN A 234 -33.95 -14.65 3.84
C ASN A 234 -35.42 -14.83 3.33
N ALA A 235 -35.68 -14.47 2.07
CA ALA A 235 -36.99 -14.70 1.47
C ALA A 235 -37.33 -16.20 1.31
N LEU A 236 -36.33 -17.07 1.09
CA LEU A 236 -36.52 -18.53 1.05
C LEU A 236 -36.98 -19.05 2.42
N THR A 237 -36.35 -18.61 3.50
CA THR A 237 -36.72 -19.01 4.87
C THR A 237 -38.13 -18.54 5.23
N ALA A 238 -38.44 -17.29 4.95
CA ALA A 238 -39.78 -16.75 5.21
C ALA A 238 -40.85 -17.53 4.45
N SER A 239 -40.61 -17.92 3.19
CA SER A 239 -41.51 -18.74 2.40
C SER A 239 -41.79 -20.10 3.06
N GLN A 240 -40.76 -20.76 3.57
CA GLN A 240 -40.84 -22.03 4.27
C GLN A 240 -41.60 -21.94 5.59
N GLU A 241 -41.40 -20.89 6.39
CA GLU A 241 -42.09 -20.65 7.66
C GLU A 241 -43.59 -20.44 7.47
N TYR A 242 -44.03 -19.85 6.35
CA TYR A 242 -45.44 -19.69 6.01
C TYR A 242 -46.06 -20.91 5.32
N GLY A 243 -45.31 -22.04 5.24
CA GLY A 243 -45.78 -23.30 4.66
C GLY A 243 -45.92 -23.30 3.13
N PHE A 244 -45.29 -22.36 2.45
CA PHE A 244 -45.18 -22.35 1.00
C PHE A 244 -43.83 -22.99 0.62
N ASP A 245 -43.86 -23.98 -0.27
CA ASP A 245 -42.63 -24.43 -0.91
C ASP A 245 -42.00 -23.26 -1.67
N SER A 246 -40.75 -22.95 -1.34
CA SER A 246 -40.03 -21.91 -2.04
C SER A 246 -39.95 -22.25 -3.52
N SER A 247 -40.51 -21.39 -4.37
CA SER A 247 -40.58 -21.66 -5.81
C SER A 247 -39.18 -21.82 -6.41
N ASP A 248 -39.03 -22.71 -7.37
CA ASP A 248 -37.78 -22.92 -8.09
C ASP A 248 -37.25 -21.62 -8.72
N SER A 249 -38.13 -20.73 -9.11
CA SER A 249 -37.79 -19.40 -9.60
C SER A 249 -37.06 -18.55 -8.54
N MET A 250 -37.47 -18.64 -7.25
CA MET A 250 -36.74 -17.92 -6.16
C MET A 250 -35.36 -18.51 -5.94
N LYS A 251 -35.24 -19.83 -5.97
CA LYS A 251 -33.93 -20.52 -5.87
C LYS A 251 -33.06 -20.17 -7.08
N GLY A 252 -33.62 -20.14 -8.28
CA GLY A 252 -32.95 -19.69 -9.50
C GLY A 252 -32.38 -18.27 -9.38
N ARG A 253 -33.17 -17.35 -8.74
CA ARG A 253 -32.70 -15.99 -8.48
C ARG A 253 -31.50 -15.94 -7.52
N VAL A 254 -31.50 -16.75 -6.47
CA VAL A 254 -30.32 -16.85 -5.56
C VAL A 254 -29.10 -17.35 -6.34
N GLN A 255 -29.26 -18.38 -7.19
CA GLN A 255 -28.19 -18.88 -8.05
C GLN A 255 -27.63 -17.82 -9.00
N ASP A 256 -28.49 -16.97 -9.56
CA ASP A 256 -28.07 -15.86 -10.43
C ASP A 256 -27.29 -14.79 -9.67
N ILE A 257 -27.68 -14.48 -8.43
CA ILE A 257 -26.94 -13.51 -7.60
C ILE A 257 -25.56 -14.09 -7.25
N ILE A 258 -25.48 -15.37 -6.90
CA ILE A 258 -24.20 -16.05 -6.66
C ILE A 258 -23.30 -15.94 -7.90
N LEU A 259 -23.85 -16.16 -9.10
CA LEU A 259 -23.10 -15.99 -10.36
C LEU A 259 -22.69 -14.54 -10.60
N GLN A 260 -23.53 -13.56 -10.28
CA GLN A 260 -23.19 -12.13 -10.40
C GLN A 260 -22.02 -11.75 -9.48
N ILE A 261 -21.99 -12.27 -8.24
CA ILE A 261 -20.87 -12.05 -7.32
C ILE A 261 -19.60 -12.65 -7.88
N TYR A 262 -19.67 -13.87 -8.40
CA TYR A 262 -18.52 -14.53 -9.05
C TYR A 262 -18.03 -13.74 -10.27
N ASP A 263 -18.92 -13.29 -11.13
CA ASP A 263 -18.58 -12.48 -12.29
C ASP A 263 -17.96 -11.13 -11.90
N TRP A 264 -18.41 -10.55 -10.78
CA TRP A 264 -17.78 -9.35 -10.22
C TRP A 264 -16.32 -9.63 -9.84
N PHE A 265 -16.02 -10.74 -9.15
CA PHE A 265 -14.65 -11.13 -8.80
C PHE A 265 -13.78 -11.41 -10.03
N CYS A 266 -14.35 -11.99 -11.07
CA CYS A 266 -13.65 -12.27 -12.32
C CYS A 266 -13.45 -11.04 -13.22
N GLY A 267 -14.04 -9.90 -12.88
CA GLY A 267 -14.01 -8.70 -13.74
C GLY A 267 -14.85 -8.82 -15.03
N ASN A 268 -15.72 -9.86 -15.11
CA ASN A 268 -16.56 -10.16 -16.29
C ASN A 268 -17.88 -9.37 -16.33
N THR A 269 -17.98 -8.27 -15.63
CA THR A 269 -19.20 -7.50 -15.51
C THR A 269 -19.52 -6.74 -16.79
N ASN A 270 -20.16 -7.43 -17.70
CA ASN A 270 -20.84 -6.80 -18.82
C ASN A 270 -22.18 -6.24 -18.37
N LYS A 271 -22.28 -4.92 -18.22
CA LYS A 271 -23.50 -4.09 -18.09
C LYS A 271 -24.14 -4.02 -16.69
N GLY A 272 -24.14 -2.87 -16.09
CA GLY A 272 -24.99 -2.43 -14.99
C GLY A 272 -24.23 -1.99 -13.75
N ILE A 273 -24.14 -2.80 -12.71
CA ILE A 273 -23.69 -2.43 -11.36
C ILE A 273 -22.17 -2.14 -11.29
N ALA A 274 -21.34 -2.83 -12.08
CA ALA A 274 -19.89 -2.64 -12.05
C ALA A 274 -19.40 -1.41 -12.81
N LYS A 275 -20.23 -0.78 -13.62
CA LYS A 275 -19.85 0.42 -14.38
C LYS A 275 -19.82 1.67 -13.50
N GLU A 276 -20.63 1.70 -12.44
CA GLU A 276 -20.70 2.84 -11.52
C GLU A 276 -19.45 2.99 -10.64
N ASP A 277 -18.83 1.87 -10.26
CA ASP A 277 -17.63 1.87 -9.38
C ASP A 277 -16.33 1.54 -10.13
N GLY A 278 -16.32 1.58 -11.46
CA GLY A 278 -15.13 1.29 -12.26
C GLY A 278 -14.72 -0.20 -12.32
N GLY A 279 -15.61 -1.14 -11.94
CA GLY A 279 -15.40 -2.58 -12.13
C GLY A 279 -14.23 -3.16 -11.32
N GLN A 280 -14.25 -3.01 -10.02
CA GLN A 280 -13.11 -3.35 -9.15
C GLN A 280 -12.73 -4.83 -9.10
N GLY A 281 -13.42 -5.83 -9.46
CA GLY A 281 -13.05 -7.24 -9.43
C GLY A 281 -11.74 -7.61 -8.69
N LEU A 282 -11.24 -8.80 -8.86
CA LEU A 282 -9.93 -9.19 -8.29
C LEU A 282 -8.75 -8.72 -9.16
N SER A 283 -8.92 -8.73 -10.48
CA SER A 283 -7.86 -8.48 -11.47
C SER A 283 -7.90 -7.07 -12.05
N GLY A 284 -6.86 -6.71 -12.82
CA GLY A 284 -6.75 -5.42 -13.49
C GLY A 284 -6.15 -4.30 -12.63
N LYS A 285 -5.99 -3.10 -13.21
CA LYS A 285 -5.32 -1.96 -12.55
C LYS A 285 -6.04 -1.50 -11.28
N ILE A 286 -7.37 -1.57 -11.27
CA ILE A 286 -8.23 -1.16 -10.15
C ILE A 286 -8.74 -2.34 -9.32
N GLY A 287 -8.34 -3.58 -9.67
CA GLY A 287 -8.73 -4.78 -8.93
C GLY A 287 -8.14 -4.83 -7.53
N ILE A 288 -8.83 -5.54 -6.63
CA ILE A 288 -8.47 -5.67 -5.21
C ILE A 288 -7.01 -6.14 -5.05
N ILE A 289 -6.56 -7.12 -5.83
CA ILE A 289 -5.20 -7.65 -5.72
C ILE A 289 -4.18 -6.55 -6.01
N ARG A 290 -4.32 -5.88 -7.14
CA ARG A 290 -3.34 -4.87 -7.56
C ARG A 290 -3.48 -3.58 -6.76
N MET A 291 -4.69 -3.04 -6.62
CA MET A 291 -4.90 -1.74 -5.98
C MET A 291 -4.77 -1.80 -4.46
N THR A 292 -5.19 -2.90 -3.82
CA THR A 292 -5.24 -2.96 -2.36
C THR A 292 -4.05 -3.72 -1.76
N ASN A 293 -3.61 -4.82 -2.39
CA ASN A 293 -2.53 -5.64 -1.84
C ASN A 293 -1.15 -5.31 -2.41
N THR A 294 -1.03 -5.12 -3.74
CA THR A 294 0.29 -4.95 -4.38
C THR A 294 0.67 -3.50 -4.61
N SER A 295 -0.28 -2.57 -4.66
CA SER A 295 0.03 -1.14 -4.83
C SER A 295 0.15 -0.37 -3.51
N LYS A 296 0.13 -1.05 -2.38
CA LYS A 296 0.54 -0.44 -1.11
C LYS A 296 2.01 -0.10 -1.15
N THR A 297 2.33 1.06 -0.62
CA THR A 297 3.71 1.41 -0.32
C THR A 297 4.28 0.33 0.59
N SER A 298 5.44 -0.23 0.27
CA SER A 298 6.13 -1.16 1.17
C SER A 298 6.44 -0.44 2.47
N ASP A 299 6.45 -1.17 3.58
CA ASP A 299 6.84 -0.60 4.87
C ASP A 299 8.23 0.03 4.75
N TYR A 300 8.48 1.07 5.54
CA TYR A 300 9.74 1.81 5.53
C TYR A 300 10.10 2.42 4.18
N SER A 301 9.11 2.83 3.41
CA SER A 301 9.28 3.55 2.16
C SER A 301 8.35 4.75 2.08
N SER A 302 8.67 5.70 1.21
CA SER A 302 7.83 6.86 0.93
C SER A 302 7.71 7.10 -0.57
N ARG A 303 6.63 7.77 -0.95
CA ARG A 303 6.41 8.26 -2.31
C ARG A 303 6.30 9.78 -2.24
N LEU A 304 7.20 10.45 -2.93
CA LEU A 304 7.40 11.89 -2.82
C LEU A 304 7.38 12.53 -4.20
N VAL A 305 6.82 13.73 -4.26
CA VAL A 305 6.98 14.60 -5.43
C VAL A 305 8.43 15.06 -5.50
N ILE A 306 9.01 15.07 -6.68
CA ILE A 306 10.37 15.58 -6.88
C ILE A 306 10.36 17.07 -7.17
N SER A 307 11.36 17.77 -6.68
CA SER A 307 11.57 19.20 -6.98
C SER A 307 13.04 19.51 -7.18
N ALA A 308 13.29 20.64 -7.84
CA ALA A 308 14.64 21.16 -7.96
C ALA A 308 15.25 21.48 -6.59
N TYR A 309 16.53 21.32 -6.45
CA TYR A 309 17.25 21.75 -5.25
C TYR A 309 17.61 23.24 -5.33
N ASP A 310 17.77 23.86 -4.18
CA ASP A 310 18.16 25.27 -4.11
C ASP A 310 19.68 25.42 -4.33
N ASN A 311 20.06 26.20 -5.35
CA ASN A 311 21.45 26.48 -5.72
C ASN A 311 21.97 27.79 -5.12
N LYS A 312 21.18 28.47 -4.26
CA LYS A 312 21.57 29.74 -3.64
C LYS A 312 22.59 29.54 -2.52
N VAL A 313 23.76 29.05 -2.88
CA VAL A 313 24.87 28.86 -1.97
C VAL A 313 26.10 29.60 -2.47
N ASN A 314 26.87 30.15 -1.57
CA ASN A 314 28.09 30.88 -1.90
C ASN A 314 29.29 29.96 -2.15
N ARG A 315 29.24 28.74 -1.66
CA ARG A 315 30.30 27.74 -1.78
C ARG A 315 29.73 26.37 -2.14
N PRO A 316 30.43 25.56 -2.95
CA PRO A 316 29.99 24.20 -3.27
C PRO A 316 29.81 23.31 -2.03
N GLU A 317 30.60 23.53 -0.97
CA GLU A 317 30.54 22.77 0.28
C GLU A 317 29.25 23.04 1.08
N ASP A 318 28.57 24.17 0.80
CA ASP A 318 27.32 24.55 1.47
C ASP A 318 26.09 23.99 0.73
N MET A 319 26.27 23.33 -0.41
CA MET A 319 25.17 22.70 -1.13
C MET A 319 24.61 21.54 -0.30
N MET A 320 23.28 21.57 -0.07
CA MET A 320 22.56 20.48 0.58
C MET A 320 22.61 19.19 -0.25
N VAL A 321 22.53 19.33 -1.56
CA VAL A 321 22.44 18.21 -2.50
C VAL A 321 23.52 18.31 -3.56
N ASN A 322 24.44 17.37 -3.53
CA ASN A 322 25.37 17.08 -4.63
C ASN A 322 24.99 15.75 -5.30
N TYR A 323 25.82 15.23 -6.19
CA TYR A 323 25.58 13.99 -6.90
C TYR A 323 25.35 12.78 -5.96
N ASP A 324 26.05 12.71 -4.84
CA ASP A 324 26.06 11.56 -3.94
C ASP A 324 24.89 11.59 -2.93
N TYR A 325 24.16 12.69 -2.85
CA TYR A 325 23.17 12.91 -1.81
C TYR A 325 21.77 13.21 -2.38
N SER A 326 20.76 12.80 -1.63
CA SER A 326 19.39 13.25 -1.83
C SER A 326 18.82 13.82 -0.53
N ALA A 327 18.15 14.96 -0.65
CA ALA A 327 17.46 15.59 0.47
C ALA A 327 16.07 15.01 0.61
N ILE A 328 15.82 14.34 1.73
CA ILE A 328 14.55 13.67 2.04
C ILE A 328 13.84 14.47 3.14
N PRO A 329 12.53 14.75 3.01
CA PRO A 329 11.77 15.40 4.07
C PRO A 329 11.88 14.66 5.40
N LEU A 330 12.01 15.43 6.50
CA LEU A 330 12.18 14.89 7.86
C LEU A 330 11.16 13.80 8.19
N TYR A 331 9.87 14.06 7.95
CA TYR A 331 8.82 13.08 8.23
C TYR A 331 8.94 11.78 7.42
N SER A 332 9.44 11.89 6.19
CA SER A 332 9.69 10.71 5.34
C SER A 332 10.91 9.93 5.79
N ALA A 333 11.98 10.61 6.17
CA ALA A 333 13.18 9.99 6.73
C ALA A 333 12.84 9.28 8.07
N MET A 334 12.05 9.92 8.94
CA MET A 334 11.54 9.31 10.17
C MET A 334 10.72 8.03 9.89
N THR A 335 9.89 8.05 8.85
CA THR A 335 9.11 6.86 8.47
C THR A 335 10.01 5.74 7.94
N GLN A 336 10.98 6.07 7.10
CA GLN A 336 11.88 5.09 6.49
C GLN A 336 12.84 4.47 7.48
N PHE A 337 13.31 5.24 8.45
CA PHE A 337 14.29 4.80 9.45
C PHE A 337 13.71 4.78 10.87
N ARG A 338 12.42 4.49 11.02
CA ARG A 338 11.64 4.63 12.24
C ARG A 338 12.32 4.04 13.47
N ASP A 339 12.76 2.80 13.40
CA ASP A 339 13.34 2.10 14.55
C ASP A 339 14.69 2.71 14.98
N PHE A 340 15.47 3.17 14.01
CA PHE A 340 16.73 3.87 14.29
C PHE A 340 16.48 5.26 14.88
N VAL A 341 15.46 5.98 14.38
CA VAL A 341 15.09 7.30 14.92
C VAL A 341 14.54 7.15 16.34
N LEU A 342 13.74 6.13 16.61
CA LEU A 342 13.27 5.82 17.97
C LEU A 342 14.44 5.58 18.92
N TYR A 343 15.40 4.75 18.50
CA TYR A 343 16.61 4.48 19.28
C TYR A 343 17.39 5.77 19.57
N GLN A 344 17.68 6.57 18.55
CA GLN A 344 18.41 7.84 18.70
C GLN A 344 17.66 8.87 19.55
N THR A 345 16.31 8.89 19.46
CA THR A 345 15.49 9.76 20.31
C THR A 345 15.57 9.33 21.78
N ARG A 346 15.61 8.04 22.06
CA ARG A 346 15.79 7.50 23.40
C ARG A 346 17.18 7.90 23.94
N GLU A 347 18.23 7.65 23.18
CA GLU A 347 19.62 8.03 23.52
C GLU A 347 19.71 9.54 23.83
N PHE A 348 19.01 10.39 23.05
CA PHE A 348 18.96 11.82 23.30
C PHE A 348 18.41 12.13 24.70
N PHE A 349 17.27 11.54 25.09
CA PHE A 349 16.69 11.79 26.40
C PHE A 349 17.48 11.15 27.54
N GLU A 350 18.05 9.96 27.35
CA GLU A 350 18.92 9.31 28.34
C GLU A 350 20.14 10.19 28.62
N ASN A 351 20.77 10.74 27.61
CA ASN A 351 21.91 11.65 27.77
C ASN A 351 21.50 12.96 28.48
N GLU A 352 20.34 13.54 28.12
CA GLU A 352 19.84 14.79 28.70
C GLU A 352 19.53 14.65 30.20
N PHE A 353 19.06 13.52 30.65
CA PHE A 353 18.63 13.27 32.03
C PHE A 353 19.61 12.43 32.86
N SER A 354 20.69 11.93 32.29
CA SER A 354 21.67 11.10 33.01
C SER A 354 22.31 11.87 34.18
N GLY A 355 22.12 11.37 35.40
CA GLY A 355 22.70 11.96 36.61
C GLY A 355 22.15 13.35 37.01
N VAL A 356 21.06 13.80 36.42
CA VAL A 356 20.48 15.13 36.66
C VAL A 356 19.43 15.03 37.77
N THR A 357 19.69 15.66 38.91
CA THR A 357 18.75 15.76 40.02
C THR A 357 17.79 16.94 39.90
N SER A 358 18.14 17.95 39.09
CA SER A 358 17.33 19.16 38.88
C SER A 358 17.52 19.63 37.43
N TYR A 359 16.43 19.81 36.70
CA TYR A 359 16.45 20.12 35.27
C TYR A 359 16.00 21.57 35.00
N PRO A 360 16.72 22.32 34.16
CA PRO A 360 16.33 23.67 33.75
C PRO A 360 15.18 23.64 32.77
N VAL A 361 14.08 24.28 33.10
CA VAL A 361 12.85 24.38 32.31
C VAL A 361 12.46 25.84 32.06
N ILE A 362 11.60 26.03 31.09
CA ILE A 362 10.96 27.31 30.80
C ILE A 362 9.46 27.19 31.12
N ASP A 363 8.91 28.15 31.86
CA ASP A 363 7.46 28.24 32.07
C ASP A 363 6.75 28.86 30.84
N LYS A 364 5.43 28.92 30.87
CA LYS A 364 4.63 29.53 29.79
C LYS A 364 4.96 31.00 29.50
N ASN A 365 5.56 31.71 30.45
CA ASN A 365 5.90 33.12 30.34
C ASN A 365 7.36 33.35 29.89
N GLY A 366 8.06 32.31 29.49
CA GLY A 366 9.45 32.36 29.06
C GLY A 366 10.45 32.48 30.23
N LYS A 367 10.01 32.32 31.49
CA LYS A 367 10.88 32.41 32.67
C LYS A 367 11.53 31.07 32.97
N GLU A 368 12.85 31.11 33.12
CA GLU A 368 13.63 29.93 33.51
C GLU A 368 13.37 29.52 34.97
N LYS A 369 13.23 28.24 35.19
CA LYS A 369 13.12 27.62 36.51
C LYS A 369 13.92 26.31 36.52
N SER A 370 14.29 25.89 37.73
CA SER A 370 14.88 24.58 37.94
C SER A 370 13.85 23.71 38.67
N VAL A 371 13.55 22.55 38.12
CA VAL A 371 12.55 21.61 38.65
C VAL A 371 13.14 20.24 38.83
N VAL A 372 12.57 19.47 39.76
CA VAL A 372 12.83 18.02 39.84
C VAL A 372 11.80 17.35 38.94
N PRO A 373 12.20 16.77 37.80
CA PRO A 373 11.26 16.09 36.91
C PRO A 373 10.78 14.79 37.55
N ASP A 374 9.60 14.33 37.17
CA ASP A 374 9.20 12.95 37.41
C ASP A 374 10.23 12.00 36.82
N ALA A 375 10.23 10.73 37.24
CA ALA A 375 11.21 9.76 36.78
C ALA A 375 11.37 9.78 35.24
N PRO A 376 12.55 10.12 34.71
CA PRO A 376 12.75 10.31 33.26
C PRO A 376 12.33 9.12 32.41
N ASP A 377 12.54 7.90 32.91
CA ASP A 377 12.16 6.66 32.25
C ASP A 377 10.65 6.52 32.04
N ILE A 378 9.86 7.12 32.93
CA ILE A 378 8.40 7.16 32.83
C ILE A 378 7.97 8.30 31.90
N VAL A 379 8.63 9.45 32.02
CA VAL A 379 8.29 10.66 31.28
C VAL A 379 8.60 10.53 29.79
N PHE A 380 9.72 9.87 29.44
CA PHE A 380 10.18 9.65 28.08
C PHE A 380 10.20 8.17 27.71
N SER A 381 9.19 7.43 28.13
CA SER A 381 8.99 6.02 27.75
C SER A 381 8.84 5.88 26.22
N ASP A 382 9.17 4.71 25.72
CA ASP A 382 8.99 4.36 24.31
C ASP A 382 7.58 4.64 23.80
N GLU A 383 6.57 4.35 24.62
CA GLU A 383 5.17 4.59 24.28
C GLU A 383 4.90 6.08 24.03
N ARG A 384 5.46 6.97 24.86
CA ARG A 384 5.33 8.41 24.68
C ARG A 384 6.07 8.88 23.44
N ILE A 385 7.30 8.44 23.23
CA ILE A 385 8.11 8.81 22.07
C ILE A 385 7.38 8.37 20.79
N ILE A 386 6.88 7.13 20.73
CA ILE A 386 6.13 6.61 19.58
C ILE A 386 4.87 7.43 19.34
N LYS A 387 4.13 7.78 20.39
CA LYS A 387 2.93 8.62 20.29
C LYS A 387 3.23 10.02 19.72
N GLU A 388 4.31 10.65 20.17
CA GLU A 388 4.69 11.96 19.66
C GLU A 388 5.29 11.87 18.24
N MET A 389 6.00 10.78 17.89
CA MET A 389 6.38 10.50 16.50
C MET A 389 5.16 10.37 15.60
N ASP A 390 4.17 9.59 15.99
CA ASP A 390 2.95 9.42 15.20
C ASP A 390 2.17 10.74 15.08
N ARG A 391 2.13 11.55 16.16
CA ARG A 391 1.56 12.89 16.13
C ARG A 391 2.31 13.82 15.16
N PHE A 392 3.64 13.81 15.18
CA PHE A 392 4.48 14.57 14.27
C PHE A 392 4.26 14.17 12.81
N LEU A 393 4.17 12.87 12.54
CA LEU A 393 4.00 12.33 11.19
C LEU A 393 2.60 12.64 10.61
N HIS A 394 1.56 12.60 11.44
CA HIS A 394 0.16 12.73 11.00
C HIS A 394 -0.49 14.08 11.35
N GLY A 395 0.13 14.85 12.24
CA GLY A 395 -0.39 16.12 12.74
C GLY A 395 0.27 17.33 12.08
N TYR A 396 -0.05 17.60 10.81
CA TYR A 396 0.56 18.67 10.02
C TYR A 396 0.54 20.06 10.70
N ASN A 397 -0.46 20.36 11.53
CA ASN A 397 -0.70 21.69 12.05
C ASN A 397 0.12 22.04 13.31
N ASN A 398 0.84 21.10 13.91
CA ASN A 398 1.56 21.35 15.17
C ASN A 398 2.86 20.53 15.27
N ARG A 399 3.70 20.62 14.24
CA ARG A 399 5.01 19.94 14.24
C ARG A 399 6.05 20.60 15.15
N PHE A 400 5.84 21.84 15.57
CA PHE A 400 6.68 22.56 16.55
C PHE A 400 6.13 22.46 17.98
N ALA A 401 5.45 21.38 18.33
CA ALA A 401 4.97 21.18 19.68
C ALA A 401 6.14 21.16 20.67
N PRO A 402 6.11 21.98 21.74
CA PRO A 402 7.16 22.02 22.75
C PRO A 402 7.12 20.77 23.62
N ILE A 403 8.26 20.35 24.13
CA ILE A 403 8.39 19.17 24.99
C ILE A 403 8.02 19.54 26.41
N GLU A 404 6.89 19.03 26.89
CA GLU A 404 6.45 19.22 28.28
C GLU A 404 7.22 18.29 29.24
N VAL A 405 7.64 18.83 30.37
CA VAL A 405 8.26 18.13 31.46
C VAL A 405 7.25 18.05 32.62
N PRO A 406 6.68 16.88 32.92
CA PRO A 406 5.83 16.71 34.08
C PRO A 406 6.61 16.89 35.37
N VAL A 407 5.99 17.55 36.35
CA VAL A 407 6.55 17.78 37.67
C VAL A 407 5.51 17.42 38.71
N GLU A 408 5.86 16.52 39.62
CA GLU A 408 4.96 16.03 40.66
C GLU A 408 4.42 17.16 41.55
N GLY A 409 3.14 17.09 41.89
CA GLY A 409 2.49 18.01 42.81
C GLY A 409 2.11 19.40 42.22
N THR A 410 2.26 19.62 40.91
CA THR A 410 1.87 20.86 40.27
C THR A 410 1.12 20.65 38.95
N ASN A 411 0.10 21.50 38.73
CA ASN A 411 -0.63 21.57 37.46
C ASN A 411 -0.01 22.58 36.47
N GLN A 412 1.14 23.18 36.84
CA GLN A 412 1.82 24.13 35.95
C GLN A 412 2.56 23.38 34.85
N LYS A 413 2.47 23.88 33.60
CA LYS A 413 3.20 23.32 32.47
C LYS A 413 4.59 23.91 32.41
N TYR A 414 5.58 23.03 32.37
CA TYR A 414 6.98 23.33 32.18
C TYR A 414 7.46 22.72 30.88
N TYR A 415 8.40 23.36 30.21
CA TYR A 415 8.92 22.94 28.94
C TYR A 415 10.44 22.82 28.97
N MET A 416 10.99 21.86 28.24
CA MET A 416 12.44 21.73 28.07
C MET A 416 12.99 23.00 27.41
N LYS A 417 14.15 23.45 27.90
CA LYS A 417 14.86 24.60 27.32
C LYS A 417 15.73 24.16 26.15
N TYR A 418 15.68 24.91 25.05
CA TYR A 418 16.61 24.72 23.93
C TYR A 418 18.04 25.14 24.33
N LYS A 419 19.03 24.28 24.04
CA LYS A 419 20.43 24.47 24.41
C LYS A 419 21.35 24.79 23.22
N GLY A 420 20.83 24.77 22.00
CA GLY A 420 21.60 25.01 20.79
C GLY A 420 22.05 26.47 20.65
N ARG A 421 23.16 26.66 19.96
CA ARG A 421 23.73 27.96 19.63
C ARG A 421 23.76 28.11 18.12
N TYR A 422 23.30 29.27 17.62
CA TYR A 422 23.38 29.56 16.20
C TYR A 422 24.76 30.07 15.81
N ARG A 423 25.24 29.68 14.62
CA ARG A 423 26.45 30.25 14.05
C ARG A 423 26.14 31.64 13.49
N SER A 424 26.90 32.65 13.89
CA SER A 424 26.81 33.97 13.28
C SER A 424 27.38 33.96 11.88
N VAL A 425 26.58 34.40 10.90
CA VAL A 425 27.03 34.52 9.49
C VAL A 425 28.15 35.57 9.35
N ASN A 426 28.17 36.58 10.23
CA ASN A 426 29.10 37.71 10.15
C ASN A 426 30.39 37.53 10.96
N ASN A 427 30.41 36.61 11.91
CA ASN A 427 31.56 36.37 12.77
C ASN A 427 31.62 34.91 13.19
N PRO A 428 32.31 34.03 12.39
CA PRO A 428 32.34 32.57 12.65
C PRO A 428 33.00 32.21 14.00
N ASP A 429 33.82 33.07 14.55
CA ASP A 429 34.57 32.83 15.78
C ASP A 429 33.83 33.37 17.05
N GLU A 430 32.80 34.19 16.90
CA GLU A 430 31.92 34.58 18.01
C GLU A 430 30.83 33.53 18.23
N ASN A 431 30.92 32.88 19.38
CA ASN A 431 29.83 32.03 19.92
C ASN A 431 28.56 32.91 20.02
N SER A 432 27.73 32.81 19.02
CA SER A 432 26.51 33.55 18.91
C SER A 432 25.54 33.23 20.06
N SER A 433 24.73 34.17 20.38
CA SER A 433 23.79 34.23 21.49
C SER A 433 23.02 32.92 21.69
N LEU A 434 22.99 32.45 22.94
CA LEU A 434 22.03 31.45 23.41
C LEU A 434 20.63 31.91 23.06
N VAL A 435 19.91 31.10 22.29
CA VAL A 435 18.51 31.38 21.99
C VAL A 435 17.66 30.85 23.13
N ASN A 436 16.94 31.79 23.77
CA ASN A 436 16.02 31.43 24.83
C ASN A 436 14.66 31.05 24.23
N ARG A 437 14.48 29.77 23.90
CA ARG A 437 13.21 29.21 23.44
C ARG A 437 12.95 27.83 24.02
N ARG A 438 11.71 27.40 23.92
CA ARG A 438 11.31 26.04 24.27
C ARG A 438 11.87 25.05 23.26
N LEU A 439 12.36 23.91 23.76
CA LEU A 439 12.74 22.77 22.92
C LEU A 439 11.49 22.10 22.38
N THR A 440 11.48 21.80 21.08
CA THR A 440 10.35 21.17 20.40
C THR A 440 10.66 19.71 20.02
N TRP A 441 9.61 18.92 19.83
CA TRP A 441 9.76 17.59 19.25
C TRP A 441 10.40 17.60 17.88
N CYS A 442 10.22 18.67 17.10
CA CYS A 442 10.90 18.82 15.81
C CYS A 442 12.42 18.89 15.96
N ASP A 443 12.93 19.59 16.99
CA ASP A 443 14.36 19.67 17.26
C ASP A 443 14.94 18.27 17.52
N VAL A 444 14.33 17.55 18.43
CA VAL A 444 14.80 16.21 18.83
C VAL A 444 14.68 15.21 17.68
N PHE A 445 13.55 15.21 16.98
CA PHE A 445 13.38 14.30 15.85
C PHE A 445 14.32 14.64 14.68
N PHE A 446 14.65 15.92 14.48
CA PHE A 446 15.63 16.30 13.47
C PHE A 446 17.03 15.77 13.85
N ILE A 447 17.49 16.03 15.07
CA ILE A 447 18.78 15.54 15.59
C ILE A 447 18.83 14.01 15.48
N ALA A 448 17.84 13.33 16.03
CA ALA A 448 17.76 11.88 16.03
C ALA A 448 17.71 11.29 14.61
N THR A 449 17.00 11.95 13.68
CA THR A 449 16.91 11.48 12.29
C THR A 449 18.23 11.68 11.53
N VAL A 450 18.91 12.80 11.75
CA VAL A 450 20.23 13.04 11.15
C VAL A 450 21.23 11.97 11.59
N GLU A 451 21.27 11.65 12.89
CA GLU A 451 22.14 10.60 13.42
C GLU A 451 21.74 9.20 12.92
N ALA A 452 20.42 8.92 12.86
CA ALA A 452 19.90 7.66 12.34
C ALA A 452 20.21 7.45 10.85
N CYS A 453 20.25 8.53 10.06
CA CYS A 453 20.53 8.49 8.63
C CYS A 453 22.02 8.53 8.28
N LYS A 454 22.89 8.76 9.27
CA LYS A 454 24.33 8.78 9.07
C LYS A 454 24.80 7.45 8.47
N ASP A 455 25.54 7.51 7.39
CA ASP A 455 26.02 6.34 6.65
C ASP A 455 24.93 5.43 6.06
N LYS A 456 23.69 5.91 5.98
CA LYS A 456 22.57 5.21 5.32
C LYS A 456 22.38 5.69 3.90
N GLN A 457 21.94 4.75 3.08
CA GLN A 457 21.56 5.02 1.70
C GLN A 457 20.08 4.75 1.47
N VAL A 458 19.57 5.31 0.40
CA VAL A 458 18.22 5.09 -0.10
C VAL A 458 18.26 4.67 -1.56
N LEU A 459 17.32 3.80 -1.91
CA LEU A 459 17.03 3.46 -3.29
C LEU A 459 15.84 4.30 -3.76
N ILE A 460 16.08 5.12 -4.79
CA ILE A 460 15.08 6.00 -5.39
C ILE A 460 14.69 5.44 -6.74
N THR A 461 13.37 5.34 -6.99
CA THR A 461 12.82 4.72 -8.20
C THR A 461 11.68 5.58 -8.75
N ARG A 462 11.71 5.89 -10.05
CA ARG A 462 10.58 6.46 -10.79
C ARG A 462 9.92 5.39 -11.63
N PHE A 463 8.60 5.28 -11.54
CA PHE A 463 7.80 4.37 -12.36
C PHE A 463 7.34 5.05 -13.65
N PRO A 464 7.22 4.30 -14.79
CA PRO A 464 7.49 2.87 -14.93
C PRO A 464 9.00 2.56 -14.88
N VAL A 465 9.36 1.34 -14.41
CA VAL A 465 10.74 0.85 -14.45
C VAL A 465 10.90 0.05 -15.74
N ASP A 466 11.29 0.73 -16.80
CA ASP A 466 11.51 0.12 -18.12
C ASP A 466 12.97 -0.34 -18.29
N TYR A 467 13.87 0.23 -17.52
CA TYR A 467 15.30 -0.05 -17.55
C TYR A 467 15.95 0.14 -16.18
N PHE A 468 17.14 -0.41 -15.97
CA PHE A 468 17.82 -0.28 -14.67
C PHE A 468 18.13 1.17 -14.27
N SER A 469 18.28 2.08 -15.25
CA SER A 469 18.53 3.50 -15.01
C SER A 469 17.34 4.27 -14.41
N ASN A 470 16.12 3.69 -14.39
CA ASN A 470 14.97 4.30 -13.73
C ASN A 470 15.04 4.27 -12.21
N GLN A 471 16.13 3.72 -11.67
CA GLN A 471 16.42 3.70 -10.25
C GLN A 471 17.89 4.07 -10.01
N PHE A 472 18.14 4.69 -8.87
CA PHE A 472 19.47 5.08 -8.43
C PHE A 472 19.55 5.11 -6.91
N THR A 473 20.76 5.17 -6.39
CA THR A 473 21.03 5.20 -4.96
C THR A 473 21.74 6.49 -4.58
N THR A 474 21.47 7.00 -3.39
CA THR A 474 22.16 8.15 -2.82
C THR A 474 22.25 8.02 -1.30
N LYS A 475 23.20 8.74 -0.72
CA LYS A 475 23.22 9.01 0.73
C LYS A 475 22.13 9.99 1.11
N VAL A 476 21.73 9.99 2.37
CA VAL A 476 20.61 10.77 2.87
C VAL A 476 21.08 12.09 3.47
N VAL A 477 20.44 13.16 3.08
CA VAL A 477 20.41 14.44 3.81
C VAL A 477 18.98 14.69 4.26
N VAL A 478 18.81 15.05 5.52
CA VAL A 478 17.48 15.33 6.07
C VAL A 478 17.12 16.79 5.81
N SER A 479 16.03 17.03 5.08
CA SER A 479 15.45 18.35 4.89
C SER A 479 14.24 18.55 5.80
N SER A 480 14.19 19.65 6.52
CA SER A 480 13.13 19.93 7.50
C SER A 480 12.23 21.07 7.04
N THR A 481 12.66 22.29 7.26
CA THR A 481 11.93 23.52 6.93
C THR A 481 12.48 24.17 5.66
N LYS A 482 11.70 25.05 5.04
CA LYS A 482 12.12 25.83 3.85
C LYS A 482 13.28 26.76 4.16
N GLU A 483 13.24 27.40 5.33
CA GLU A 483 14.35 28.16 5.87
C GLU A 483 15.10 27.30 6.88
N THR A 484 16.43 27.26 6.80
CA THR A 484 17.29 26.47 7.67
C THR A 484 18.37 27.33 8.29
N GLU A 485 18.96 26.82 9.35
CA GLU A 485 20.04 27.48 10.09
C GLU A 485 21.18 26.50 10.34
N GLU A 486 22.35 27.01 10.64
CA GLU A 486 23.48 26.22 11.11
C GLU A 486 23.56 26.35 12.64
N VAL A 487 23.56 25.21 13.32
CA VAL A 487 23.41 25.15 14.78
C VAL A 487 24.50 24.25 15.37
N PHE A 488 25.05 24.66 16.50
CA PHE A 488 25.83 23.80 17.38
C PHE A 488 24.93 23.35 18.54
N TYR A 489 24.70 22.07 18.64
CA TYR A 489 23.96 21.47 19.74
C TYR A 489 24.88 20.50 20.49
N GLU A 490 25.17 20.77 21.76
CA GLU A 490 26.08 19.98 22.61
C GLU A 490 27.45 19.67 21.97
N GLY A 491 28.02 20.64 21.25
CA GLY A 491 29.30 20.50 20.58
C GLY A 491 29.27 19.88 19.19
N VAL A 492 28.13 19.38 18.73
CA VAL A 492 27.93 18.84 17.39
C VAL A 492 27.35 19.91 16.48
N GLN A 493 27.92 20.06 15.29
CA GLN A 493 27.45 20.98 14.27
C GLN A 493 26.38 20.32 13.40
N TYR A 494 25.20 20.91 13.35
CA TYR A 494 24.12 20.51 12.47
C TYR A 494 23.90 21.58 11.40
N LYS A 495 24.18 21.19 10.14
CA LYS A 495 23.80 21.99 8.98
C LYS A 495 22.33 21.76 8.66
N TRP A 496 21.70 22.75 8.00
CA TRP A 496 20.29 22.69 7.56
C TRP A 496 19.30 22.39 8.68
N TYR A 497 19.63 22.82 9.90
CA TYR A 497 18.78 22.71 11.06
C TYR A 497 17.47 23.47 10.85
N PRO A 498 16.30 22.95 11.30
CA PRO A 498 15.03 23.66 11.14
C PRO A 498 15.05 25.01 11.81
N LYS A 499 14.63 26.05 11.09
CA LYS A 499 14.48 27.39 11.66
C LYS A 499 13.18 27.47 12.44
N ILE A 500 13.28 27.52 13.75
CA ILE A 500 12.15 27.56 14.68
C ILE A 500 12.27 28.78 15.54
N ARG A 501 11.26 29.67 15.49
CA ARG A 501 11.16 30.84 16.38
C ARG A 501 10.16 30.53 17.48
N GLU A 502 10.30 31.19 18.65
CA GLU A 502 9.36 31.02 19.76
C GLU A 502 7.91 31.34 19.35
N GLU A 503 7.72 32.32 18.48
CA GLU A 503 6.42 32.73 17.94
C GLU A 503 5.77 31.68 17.01
N ASP A 504 6.57 30.78 16.48
CA ASP A 504 6.09 29.66 15.60
C ASP A 504 5.57 28.47 16.39
N ILE A 505 5.96 28.36 17.66
CA ILE A 505 5.51 27.31 18.55
C ILE A 505 4.02 27.56 18.84
N GLU A 506 3.20 26.53 18.67
CA GLU A 506 1.73 26.60 18.84
C GLU A 506 0.96 27.24 17.65
N THR A 507 1.63 27.56 16.53
CA THR A 507 0.97 27.99 15.28
C THR A 507 0.86 26.88 14.25
N ASP A 508 0.12 27.11 13.17
CA ASP A 508 0.10 26.20 12.02
C ASP A 508 1.46 26.22 11.29
N THR A 509 2.13 25.10 11.29
CA THR A 509 3.46 24.90 10.71
C THR A 509 3.46 24.17 9.37
N SER A 510 2.29 23.84 8.82
CA SER A 510 2.14 23.00 7.62
C SER A 510 2.87 23.60 6.39
N ASN A 511 2.89 24.91 6.26
CA ASN A 511 3.52 25.62 5.15
C ASN A 511 5.04 25.86 5.32
N LYS A 512 5.60 25.54 6.49
CA LYS A 512 7.03 25.76 6.78
C LYS A 512 7.92 24.58 6.40
N PHE A 513 7.35 23.38 6.34
CA PHE A 513 8.09 22.17 6.02
C PHE A 513 8.29 21.97 4.51
N VAL A 514 9.37 21.28 4.18
CA VAL A 514 9.64 20.80 2.82
C VAL A 514 9.03 19.41 2.68
N ASP A 515 8.21 19.22 1.65
CA ASP A 515 7.47 17.98 1.41
C ASP A 515 7.93 17.25 0.12
N THR A 516 9.02 17.72 -0.51
CA THR A 516 9.51 17.19 -1.78
C THR A 516 10.87 16.51 -1.63
N LEU A 517 11.08 15.48 -2.43
CA LEU A 517 12.37 14.82 -2.59
C LEU A 517 13.24 15.66 -3.55
N ARG A 518 14.47 15.94 -3.16
CA ARG A 518 15.41 16.71 -3.97
C ARG A 518 16.69 15.91 -4.16
N PHE A 519 17.18 15.84 -5.38
CA PHE A 519 18.41 15.16 -5.78
C PHE A 519 19.08 15.90 -6.94
N SER A 520 20.28 15.50 -7.31
CA SER A 520 21.00 16.13 -8.41
C SER A 520 20.25 16.02 -9.73
N ASN A 521 20.15 17.11 -10.48
CA ASN A 521 19.49 17.16 -11.79
C ASN A 521 20.08 16.19 -12.83
N THR A 522 21.31 15.71 -12.60
CA THR A 522 21.97 14.71 -13.46
C THR A 522 21.22 13.37 -13.53
N TYR A 523 20.37 13.07 -12.54
CA TYR A 523 19.56 11.87 -12.51
C TYR A 523 18.26 11.98 -13.36
N LEU A 524 17.78 13.21 -13.64
CA LEU A 524 16.50 13.41 -14.30
C LEU A 524 16.41 12.71 -15.67
N ALA A 525 17.44 12.88 -16.51
CA ALA A 525 17.46 12.25 -17.83
C ALA A 525 17.42 10.72 -17.73
N SER A 526 18.16 10.12 -16.79
CA SER A 526 18.22 8.66 -16.61
C SER A 526 16.93 8.05 -16.12
N ILE A 527 16.19 8.77 -15.28
CA ILE A 527 14.88 8.31 -14.76
C ILE A 527 13.70 8.76 -15.63
N GLY A 528 13.96 9.53 -16.70
CA GLY A 528 12.93 10.11 -17.57
C GLY A 528 11.96 11.01 -16.81
N GLY A 529 12.46 11.76 -15.80
CA GLY A 529 11.65 12.60 -14.92
C GLY A 529 11.75 14.08 -15.26
N ASP A 530 10.73 14.84 -14.86
CA ASP A 530 10.71 16.30 -14.88
C ASP A 530 10.05 16.85 -13.61
N PHE A 531 10.05 18.16 -13.42
CA PHE A 531 9.51 18.81 -12.22
C PHE A 531 8.07 19.32 -12.38
N ASP A 532 7.28 18.66 -13.19
CA ASP A 532 5.87 19.00 -13.44
C ASP A 532 4.88 18.35 -12.43
N GLY A 533 5.39 17.67 -11.41
CA GLY A 533 4.62 16.92 -10.41
C GLY A 533 4.95 15.45 -10.36
N ASP A 534 5.99 15.03 -11.09
CA ASP A 534 6.50 13.67 -11.03
C ASP A 534 6.81 13.20 -9.61
N GLN A 535 6.62 11.92 -9.37
CA GLN A 535 6.83 11.29 -8.08
C GLN A 535 7.83 10.14 -8.19
N CYS A 536 8.71 10.07 -7.19
CA CYS A 536 9.59 8.92 -6.98
C CYS A 536 9.24 8.19 -5.70
N THR A 537 9.46 6.89 -5.69
CA THR A 537 9.50 6.10 -4.46
C THR A 537 10.90 6.13 -3.90
N CYS A 538 10.99 6.30 -2.59
CA CYS A 538 12.23 6.32 -1.84
C CYS A 538 12.17 5.22 -0.78
N LYS A 539 13.14 4.31 -0.77
CA LYS A 539 13.20 3.16 0.13
C LYS A 539 14.50 3.18 0.92
N GLY A 540 14.38 3.13 2.24
CA GLY A 540 15.54 3.07 3.15
C GLY A 540 16.24 1.71 3.12
N VAL A 541 17.54 1.72 3.36
CA VAL A 541 18.38 0.53 3.44
C VAL A 541 19.03 0.47 4.82
N TYR A 542 19.00 -0.69 5.47
CA TYR A 542 19.22 -0.81 6.92
C TYR A 542 20.53 -1.49 7.30
N THR A 543 20.87 -2.62 6.66
CA THR A 543 22.06 -3.39 7.04
C THR A 543 23.33 -2.76 6.47
N ARG A 544 24.47 -3.03 7.13
CA ARG A 544 25.78 -2.55 6.67
C ARG A 544 26.15 -3.13 5.31
N GLU A 545 25.85 -4.41 5.10
CA GLU A 545 26.10 -5.13 3.86
C GLU A 545 25.32 -4.53 2.70
N ALA A 546 24.03 -4.29 2.90
CA ALA A 546 23.17 -3.69 1.88
C ALA A 546 23.56 -2.24 1.56
N ASN A 547 23.98 -1.43 2.55
CA ASN A 547 24.48 -0.09 2.30
C ASN A 547 25.83 -0.13 1.53
N ALA A 548 26.72 -1.08 1.83
CA ALA A 548 27.95 -1.29 1.08
C ALA A 548 27.69 -1.74 -0.37
N GLU A 549 26.68 -2.60 -0.58
CA GLU A 549 26.26 -3.01 -1.92
C GLU A 549 25.76 -1.80 -2.73
N LEU A 550 24.92 -0.94 -2.14
CA LEU A 550 24.45 0.27 -2.80
C LEU A 550 25.56 1.29 -3.07
N ASP A 551 26.53 1.41 -2.19
CA ASP A 551 27.70 2.26 -2.41
C ASP A 551 28.53 1.78 -3.61
N ASN A 552 28.76 0.47 -3.71
CA ASN A 552 29.39 -0.15 -4.87
C ASN A 552 28.55 0.02 -6.14
N TYR A 553 27.25 -0.11 -6.06
CA TYR A 553 26.33 0.11 -7.18
C TYR A 553 26.38 1.56 -7.65
N MET A 554 26.33 2.53 -6.74
CA MET A 554 26.40 3.97 -7.07
C MET A 554 27.68 4.32 -7.82
N ASN A 555 28.82 3.74 -7.43
CA ASN A 555 30.12 3.98 -8.02
C ASN A 555 30.43 3.11 -9.25
N SER A 556 29.54 2.22 -9.63
CA SER A 556 29.72 1.33 -10.77
C SER A 556 29.66 2.06 -12.11
N LYS A 557 30.59 1.75 -13.03
CA LYS A 557 30.65 2.34 -14.38
C LYS A 557 29.34 2.16 -15.18
N GLN A 558 28.64 1.05 -14.99
CA GLN A 558 27.37 0.77 -15.66
C GLN A 558 26.25 1.77 -15.31
N ASN A 559 26.38 2.52 -14.22
CA ASN A 559 25.45 3.60 -13.87
C ASN A 559 25.69 4.89 -14.63
N PHE A 560 26.81 5.02 -15.31
CA PHE A 560 27.19 6.23 -16.04
C PHE A 560 27.10 6.05 -17.55
N VAL A 561 27.32 4.83 -18.04
CA VAL A 561 27.40 4.55 -19.48
C VAL A 561 26.63 3.27 -19.83
N THR A 562 25.83 3.32 -20.88
CA THR A 562 25.16 2.14 -21.44
C THR A 562 26.14 1.21 -22.14
N PHE A 563 25.72 -0.03 -22.44
CA PHE A 563 26.50 -0.97 -23.28
C PHE A 563 26.83 -0.40 -24.66
N GLY A 564 26.04 0.52 -25.20
CA GLY A 564 26.28 1.24 -26.45
C GLY A 564 27.17 2.48 -26.29
N ALA A 565 27.90 2.63 -25.18
CA ALA A 565 28.77 3.76 -24.85
C ALA A 565 28.04 5.13 -24.83
N LYS A 566 26.72 5.13 -24.60
CA LYS A 566 25.93 6.36 -24.44
C LYS A 566 25.90 6.74 -22.96
N ALA A 567 26.10 8.02 -22.65
CA ALA A 567 25.98 8.54 -21.28
C ALA A 567 24.56 8.34 -20.75
N LEU A 568 24.45 7.85 -19.53
CA LEU A 568 23.17 7.69 -18.80
C LEU A 568 22.87 8.90 -17.92
N LYS A 569 23.94 9.59 -17.48
CA LYS A 569 23.85 10.73 -16.57
C LYS A 569 24.49 11.91 -17.27
N GLU A 570 23.65 12.85 -17.64
CA GLU A 570 24.07 14.05 -18.36
C GLU A 570 23.67 15.28 -17.54
N PRO A 571 24.51 16.33 -17.49
CA PRO A 571 24.07 17.60 -16.94
C PRO A 571 22.88 18.12 -17.76
N GLY A 572 21.88 18.67 -17.06
CA GLY A 572 20.71 19.22 -17.73
C GLY A 572 21.08 20.31 -18.74
N SER A 573 20.26 20.47 -19.78
CA SER A 573 20.49 21.45 -20.86
C SER A 573 20.75 22.86 -20.33
N ASP A 574 20.08 23.27 -19.26
CA ASP A 574 20.25 24.59 -18.62
C ASP A 574 21.62 24.72 -17.97
N SER A 575 22.15 23.64 -17.36
CA SER A 575 23.51 23.62 -16.81
C SER A 575 24.56 23.77 -17.89
N ILE A 576 24.37 23.08 -19.03
CA ILE A 576 25.27 23.18 -20.20
C ILE A 576 25.22 24.59 -20.78
N GLN A 577 24.04 25.17 -20.90
CA GLN A 577 23.86 26.54 -21.39
C GLN A 577 24.49 27.58 -20.46
N SER A 578 24.36 27.39 -19.15
CA SER A 578 24.98 28.23 -18.13
C SER A 578 26.52 28.13 -18.20
N MET A 579 27.06 26.93 -18.32
CA MET A 579 28.50 26.71 -18.50
C MET A 579 29.01 27.36 -19.80
N TYR A 580 28.29 27.22 -20.89
CA TYR A 580 28.60 27.89 -22.15
C TYR A 580 28.60 29.40 -22.00
N ALA A 581 27.59 29.96 -21.34
CA ALA A 581 27.50 31.40 -21.08
C ALA A 581 28.68 31.91 -20.24
N LEU A 582 29.10 31.16 -19.22
CA LEU A 582 30.25 31.48 -18.37
C LEU A 582 31.60 31.41 -19.12
N THR A 583 31.72 30.50 -20.09
CA THR A 583 32.94 30.34 -20.88
C THR A 583 33.00 31.27 -22.10
N LYS A 584 31.90 31.93 -22.44
CA LYS A 584 31.83 32.85 -23.57
C LYS A 584 32.70 34.09 -23.31
N ILE A 585 33.73 34.28 -24.12
CA ILE A 585 34.58 35.47 -24.04
C ILE A 585 33.73 36.68 -24.45
N LEU A 586 33.45 37.57 -23.49
CA LEU A 586 32.80 38.83 -23.71
C LEU A 586 33.79 39.85 -24.34
N SER A 587 34.16 39.64 -25.58
CA SER A 587 35.12 40.50 -26.27
C SER A 587 34.62 41.91 -26.62
N THR A 588 33.34 42.16 -26.35
CA THR A 588 32.68 43.41 -26.78
C THR A 588 32.06 44.27 -25.68
N VAL A 589 32.07 43.81 -24.43
CA VAL A 589 31.52 44.55 -23.31
C VAL A 589 32.61 45.32 -22.60
N LYS A 590 32.58 46.68 -22.66
CA LYS A 590 33.39 47.52 -21.78
C LYS A 590 32.84 47.46 -20.37
N VAL A 591 33.43 46.64 -19.52
CA VAL A 591 33.07 46.51 -18.09
C VAL A 591 33.63 47.73 -17.34
N THR A 592 32.75 48.48 -16.65
CA THR A 592 33.17 49.59 -15.81
C THR A 592 33.89 49.10 -14.56
N PRO A 593 34.80 49.90 -13.94
CA PRO A 593 35.56 49.43 -12.78
C PRO A 593 34.72 48.97 -11.61
N SER A 594 33.50 49.44 -11.45
CA SER A 594 32.54 48.99 -10.44
C SER A 594 31.97 47.60 -10.72
N GLU A 595 31.85 47.24 -11.98
CA GLU A 595 31.37 45.89 -12.38
C GLU A 595 32.47 44.83 -12.25
N LYS A 596 33.75 45.23 -12.32
CA LYS A 596 34.91 44.34 -12.07
C LYS A 596 35.00 43.84 -10.64
N ILE A 597 34.42 44.55 -9.69
CA ILE A 597 34.42 44.19 -8.26
C ILE A 597 33.37 43.11 -7.97
N MET A 598 32.29 43.03 -8.76
CA MET A 598 31.23 42.01 -8.59
C MET A 598 31.64 40.63 -9.10
N TYR A 599 32.73 40.48 -9.88
CA TYR A 599 33.20 39.23 -10.45
C TYR A 599 34.51 38.75 -9.87
N LYS A 600 34.96 39.29 -8.73
CA LYS A 600 36.02 38.78 -7.89
C LYS A 600 35.44 38.09 -6.66
#